data_bfb595b7528511a4f0c0c3dc8acdd19f
#
_entry.id   bfb595b7528511a4f0c0c3dc8acdd19f
#
_cell.length_a   1.000
_cell.length_b   1.000
_cell.length_c   1.000
_cell.angle_alpha   90.00
_cell.angle_beta   90.00
_cell.angle_gamma   90.00
#
_symmetry.space_group_name_H-M   'P 1'
#
loop_
_entity.id
_entity.type
_entity.pdbx_description
1 polymer ?
#
loop_
_entity_poly.entity_id
_entity_poly.type
_entity_poly.pdbx_seq_one_letter_code
_entity_poly.pdbx_strand_id
1 'polypeptide(L)'
;MLMAVVLVGGLLALWLVLAGLLMLRLGISLHQAFLYTPLKLFFRIGDNPIRRARAAEPPVIYAVWHRSRLEPALMLALLPEETLHILDEESARAIWLDPWRALARNIAFNAHHVFVSRRLVRRLRGGGRLAVYLPDNESPDPKAFRLFRAIARIATNAEARIVPIHVEGSDRSPFSLAPKETKRRLAPRLRITTLEPLTIAQMVALAGGERPMGANAFFDRMMAVRRQDDPEGQTLEIA
;
A
#
# COMPACT_ATOMS: atom_id res chain seq x y z
N MET A 1 -24.58 -9.07 -34.72
CA MET A 1 -23.12 -9.24 -34.61
C MET A 1 -22.37 -7.89 -34.72
N LEU A 2 -22.65 -7.07 -35.75
CA LEU A 2 -21.98 -5.75 -35.93
C LEU A 2 -22.15 -4.81 -34.72
N MET A 3 -23.36 -4.70 -34.15
CA MET A 3 -23.66 -3.84 -32.99
C MET A 3 -22.85 -4.26 -31.74
N ALA A 4 -22.65 -5.55 -31.52
CA ALA A 4 -21.80 -6.05 -30.40
C ALA A 4 -20.33 -5.68 -30.60
N VAL A 5 -19.83 -5.78 -31.83
CA VAL A 5 -18.43 -5.40 -32.16
C VAL A 5 -18.21 -3.90 -31.96
N VAL A 6 -19.17 -3.07 -32.37
CA VAL A 6 -19.13 -1.61 -32.18
C VAL A 6 -19.14 -1.24 -30.69
N LEU A 7 -19.99 -1.88 -29.90
CA LEU A 7 -20.05 -1.66 -28.45
C LEU A 7 -18.77 -2.05 -27.74
N VAL A 8 -18.24 -3.24 -28.04
CA VAL A 8 -16.96 -3.70 -27.44
C VAL A 8 -15.81 -2.79 -27.86
N GLY A 9 -15.73 -2.42 -29.13
CA GLY A 9 -14.72 -1.48 -29.63
C GLY A 9 -14.81 -0.11 -28.95
N GLY A 10 -16.02 0.42 -28.78
CA GLY A 10 -16.26 1.70 -28.10
C GLY A 10 -15.88 1.66 -26.61
N LEU A 11 -16.21 0.57 -25.90
CA LEU A 11 -15.80 0.38 -24.50
C LEU A 11 -14.28 0.26 -24.36
N LEU A 12 -13.62 -0.45 -25.25
CA LEU A 12 -12.17 -0.59 -25.24
C LEU A 12 -11.47 0.77 -25.52
N ALA A 13 -11.99 1.52 -26.49
CA ALA A 13 -11.48 2.85 -26.80
C ALA A 13 -11.64 3.80 -25.60
N LEU A 14 -12.82 3.81 -24.97
CA LEU A 14 -13.06 4.59 -23.75
C LEU A 14 -12.10 4.17 -22.62
N TRP A 15 -11.90 2.89 -22.42
CA TRP A 15 -10.94 2.40 -21.41
C TRP A 15 -9.53 2.87 -21.70
N LEU A 16 -9.05 2.79 -22.94
CA LEU A 16 -7.70 3.26 -23.31
C LEU A 16 -7.55 4.78 -23.11
N VAL A 17 -8.58 5.57 -23.45
CA VAL A 17 -8.59 7.03 -23.19
C VAL A 17 -8.48 7.30 -21.69
N LEU A 18 -9.29 6.63 -20.86
CA LEU A 18 -9.23 6.78 -19.41
C LEU A 18 -7.87 6.34 -18.83
N ALA A 19 -7.30 5.24 -19.33
CA ALA A 19 -5.96 4.81 -18.94
C ALA A 19 -4.90 5.86 -19.32
N GLY A 20 -4.97 6.44 -20.51
CA GLY A 20 -4.08 7.52 -20.94
C GLY A 20 -4.17 8.76 -20.05
N LEU A 21 -5.38 9.18 -19.67
CA LEU A 21 -5.60 10.29 -18.74
C LEU A 21 -5.03 9.98 -17.35
N LEU A 22 -5.22 8.76 -16.84
CA LEU A 22 -4.67 8.35 -15.55
C LEU A 22 -3.14 8.25 -15.57
N MET A 23 -2.57 7.78 -16.68
CA MET A 23 -1.12 7.77 -16.88
C MET A 23 -0.53 9.17 -16.74
N LEU A 24 -1.10 10.15 -17.45
CA LEU A 24 -0.65 11.55 -17.40
C LEU A 24 -0.86 12.18 -16.00
N ARG A 25 -2.01 11.91 -15.38
CA ARG A 25 -2.36 12.50 -14.09
C ARG A 25 -1.53 11.95 -12.93
N LEU A 26 -1.28 10.64 -12.91
CA LEU A 26 -0.61 9.95 -11.80
C LEU A 26 0.88 9.72 -12.05
N GLY A 27 1.38 9.91 -13.27
CA GLY A 27 2.76 9.64 -13.64
C GLY A 27 3.09 8.14 -13.58
N ILE A 28 2.11 7.26 -13.84
CA ILE A 28 2.26 5.81 -13.91
C ILE A 28 2.48 5.36 -15.35
N SER A 29 2.98 4.13 -15.57
CA SER A 29 3.09 3.59 -16.92
C SER A 29 1.72 3.30 -17.54
N LEU A 30 1.68 3.18 -18.87
CA LEU A 30 0.43 2.82 -19.56
C LEU A 30 -0.12 1.47 -19.08
N HIS A 31 0.76 0.50 -18.85
CA HIS A 31 0.42 -0.81 -18.31
C HIS A 31 -0.24 -0.72 -16.93
N GLN A 32 0.40 0.05 -16.02
CA GLN A 32 -0.15 0.32 -14.70
C GLN A 32 -1.52 1.01 -14.81
N ALA A 33 -1.63 2.04 -15.65
CA ALA A 33 -2.87 2.77 -15.88
C ALA A 33 -3.97 1.87 -16.45
N PHE A 34 -3.64 0.99 -17.39
CA PHE A 34 -4.58 0.04 -17.98
C PHE A 34 -5.20 -0.91 -16.94
N LEU A 35 -4.37 -1.46 -16.04
CA LEU A 35 -4.84 -2.35 -14.97
C LEU A 35 -5.46 -1.60 -13.78
N TYR A 36 -5.09 -0.33 -13.57
CA TYR A 36 -5.68 0.49 -12.52
C TYR A 36 -7.06 1.03 -12.88
N THR A 37 -7.31 1.33 -14.15
CA THR A 37 -8.57 1.94 -14.62
C THR A 37 -9.82 1.20 -14.15
N PRO A 38 -9.97 -0.14 -14.33
CA PRO A 38 -11.15 -0.85 -13.86
C PRO A 38 -11.29 -0.80 -12.33
N LEU A 39 -10.20 -0.90 -11.58
CA LEU A 39 -10.25 -0.78 -10.13
C LEU A 39 -10.74 0.61 -9.72
N LYS A 40 -10.22 1.66 -10.35
CA LYS A 40 -10.61 3.04 -10.06
C LYS A 40 -12.08 3.31 -10.34
N LEU A 41 -12.59 2.83 -11.47
CA LEU A 41 -13.99 3.01 -11.84
C LEU A 41 -14.91 2.22 -10.92
N PHE A 42 -14.60 0.95 -10.68
CA PHE A 42 -15.43 0.07 -9.88
C PHE A 42 -15.49 0.49 -8.41
N PHE A 43 -14.34 0.82 -7.80
CA PHE A 43 -14.24 1.18 -6.39
C PHE A 43 -14.22 2.69 -6.14
N ARG A 44 -14.35 3.54 -7.17
CA ARG A 44 -14.32 5.01 -7.06
C ARG A 44 -13.18 5.51 -6.17
N ILE A 45 -11.95 5.11 -6.50
CA ILE A 45 -10.78 5.30 -5.66
C ILE A 45 -10.34 6.77 -5.61
N GLY A 46 -10.23 7.33 -4.40
CA GLY A 46 -9.57 8.61 -4.14
C GLY A 46 -8.05 8.40 -4.01
N ASP A 47 -7.28 8.80 -5.02
CA ASP A 47 -5.87 8.47 -5.18
C ASP A 47 -4.91 9.68 -5.14
N ASN A 48 -5.42 10.87 -4.85
CA ASN A 48 -4.61 12.10 -4.86
C ASN A 48 -3.34 12.02 -3.96
N PRO A 49 -3.39 11.43 -2.74
CA PRO A 49 -2.22 11.38 -1.87
C PRO A 49 -1.09 10.49 -2.39
N ILE A 50 -1.38 9.51 -3.27
CA ILE A 50 -0.37 8.56 -3.77
C ILE A 50 0.74 9.26 -4.57
N ARG A 51 0.46 10.41 -5.19
CA ARG A 51 1.47 11.19 -5.91
C ARG A 51 2.61 11.63 -4.99
N ARG A 52 2.28 12.03 -3.73
CA ARG A 52 3.30 12.40 -2.72
C ARG A 52 4.13 11.18 -2.32
N ALA A 53 3.46 10.05 -2.10
CA ALA A 53 4.16 8.80 -1.79
C ALA A 53 5.13 8.40 -2.91
N ARG A 54 4.71 8.49 -4.17
CA ARG A 54 5.56 8.20 -5.34
C ARG A 54 6.75 9.14 -5.47
N ALA A 55 6.57 10.43 -5.13
CA ALA A 55 7.60 11.46 -5.20
C ALA A 55 8.66 11.33 -4.09
N ALA A 56 8.46 10.42 -3.12
CA ALA A 56 9.44 10.19 -2.07
C ALA A 56 10.77 9.73 -2.68
N GLU A 57 11.84 10.41 -2.30
CA GLU A 57 13.19 10.08 -2.75
C GLU A 57 13.71 8.80 -2.11
N PRO A 58 14.29 7.87 -2.88
CA PRO A 58 14.89 6.66 -2.35
C PRO A 58 16.12 6.97 -1.48
N PRO A 59 16.46 6.11 -0.51
CA PRO A 59 15.82 4.83 -0.20
C PRO A 59 14.48 5.00 0.54
N VAL A 60 13.43 4.28 0.08
CA VAL A 60 12.10 4.41 0.65
C VAL A 60 11.43 3.05 0.91
N ILE A 61 10.68 2.96 2.00
CA ILE A 61 9.83 1.82 2.35
C ILE A 61 8.38 2.31 2.38
N TYR A 62 7.56 1.80 1.50
CA TYR A 62 6.11 1.98 1.54
C TYR A 62 5.52 0.95 2.50
N ALA A 63 5.01 1.41 3.63
CA ALA A 63 4.39 0.56 4.64
C ALA A 63 2.86 0.63 4.49
N VAL A 64 2.25 -0.46 4.07
CA VAL A 64 0.84 -0.54 3.70
C VAL A 64 0.08 -1.38 4.71
N TRP A 65 -1.02 -0.85 5.28
CA TRP A 65 -1.96 -1.66 6.04
C TRP A 65 -2.63 -2.70 5.14
N HIS A 66 -2.61 -3.96 5.55
CA HIS A 66 -3.14 -5.09 4.78
C HIS A 66 -4.46 -5.59 5.38
N ARG A 67 -5.56 -5.02 4.90
CA ARG A 67 -6.94 -5.34 5.32
C ARG A 67 -7.72 -6.13 4.28
N SER A 68 -7.24 -6.12 3.05
CA SER A 68 -7.90 -6.73 1.91
C SER A 68 -6.87 -7.21 0.89
N ARG A 69 -7.23 -8.19 0.11
CA ARG A 69 -6.42 -8.64 -1.04
C ARG A 69 -6.32 -7.60 -2.16
N LEU A 70 -7.04 -6.47 -2.06
CA LEU A 70 -6.98 -5.37 -3.04
C LEU A 70 -5.73 -4.50 -2.87
N GLU A 71 -5.21 -4.31 -1.65
CA GLU A 71 -4.06 -3.43 -1.43
C GLU A 71 -2.85 -3.83 -2.27
N PRO A 72 -2.46 -5.13 -2.38
CA PRO A 72 -1.37 -5.53 -3.27
C PRO A 72 -1.61 -5.12 -4.72
N ALA A 73 -2.80 -5.35 -5.29
CA ALA A 73 -3.14 -4.96 -6.66
C ALA A 73 -3.06 -3.44 -6.87
N LEU A 74 -3.60 -2.67 -5.90
CA LEU A 74 -3.56 -1.21 -5.95
C LEU A 74 -2.12 -0.69 -5.88
N MET A 75 -1.31 -1.23 -4.98
CA MET A 75 0.08 -0.79 -4.82
C MET A 75 0.95 -1.19 -6.01
N LEU A 76 0.76 -2.37 -6.60
CA LEU A 76 1.42 -2.79 -7.84
C LEU A 76 1.09 -1.84 -9.00
N ALA A 77 -0.16 -1.39 -9.10
CA ALA A 77 -0.59 -0.46 -10.14
C ALA A 77 -0.18 1.00 -9.88
N LEU A 78 0.01 1.40 -8.62
CA LEU A 78 0.18 2.81 -8.25
C LEU A 78 1.61 3.18 -7.83
N LEU A 79 2.40 2.28 -7.26
CA LEU A 79 3.78 2.55 -6.87
C LEU A 79 4.73 2.46 -8.07
N PRO A 80 5.95 3.04 -8.00
CA PRO A 80 6.95 2.90 -9.06
C PRO A 80 7.25 1.44 -9.39
N GLU A 81 7.42 1.11 -10.68
CA GLU A 81 7.61 -0.27 -11.16
C GLU A 81 8.86 -0.95 -10.58
N GLU A 82 9.89 -0.17 -10.25
CA GLU A 82 11.12 -0.67 -9.62
C GLU A 82 10.94 -1.05 -8.14
N THR A 83 9.76 -0.79 -7.55
CA THR A 83 9.47 -1.14 -6.16
C THR A 83 9.47 -2.66 -5.97
N LEU A 84 10.24 -3.13 -4.99
CA LEU A 84 10.18 -4.54 -4.56
C LEU A 84 9.01 -4.73 -3.61
N HIS A 85 8.02 -5.53 -4.02
CA HIS A 85 6.88 -5.86 -3.17
C HIS A 85 7.15 -7.14 -2.37
N ILE A 86 7.00 -7.08 -1.05
CA ILE A 86 7.07 -8.25 -0.16
C ILE A 86 5.64 -8.66 0.16
N LEU A 87 5.13 -9.66 -0.54
CA LEU A 87 3.79 -10.20 -0.35
C LEU A 87 3.83 -11.37 0.64
N ASP A 88 2.71 -11.58 1.35
CA ASP A 88 2.45 -12.82 2.05
C ASP A 88 2.22 -13.97 1.06
N GLU A 89 2.34 -15.22 1.52
CA GLU A 89 2.26 -16.41 0.66
C GLU A 89 0.89 -16.55 0.00
N GLU A 90 -0.19 -16.20 0.70
CA GLU A 90 -1.55 -16.27 0.18
C GLU A 90 -1.79 -15.27 -0.95
N SER A 91 -1.42 -14.00 -0.74
CA SER A 91 -1.51 -12.96 -1.76
C SER A 91 -0.59 -13.27 -2.94
N ALA A 92 0.59 -13.84 -2.67
CA ALA A 92 1.54 -14.21 -3.70
C ALA A 92 1.06 -15.35 -4.62
N ARG A 93 0.19 -16.23 -4.13
CA ARG A 93 -0.38 -17.36 -4.90
C ARG A 93 -1.75 -17.04 -5.51
N ALA A 94 -2.32 -15.88 -5.25
CA ALA A 94 -3.65 -15.53 -5.75
C ALA A 94 -3.66 -15.34 -7.27
N ILE A 95 -4.32 -16.23 -8.01
CA ILE A 95 -4.39 -16.23 -9.49
C ILE A 95 -4.94 -14.91 -10.04
N TRP A 96 -5.94 -14.32 -9.38
CA TRP A 96 -6.53 -13.06 -9.81
C TRP A 96 -5.54 -11.87 -9.76
N LEU A 97 -4.43 -11.99 -9.00
CA LEU A 97 -3.38 -10.98 -8.91
C LEU A 97 -2.34 -11.10 -10.05
N ASP A 98 -2.39 -12.16 -10.88
CA ASP A 98 -1.42 -12.42 -11.94
C ASP A 98 -1.22 -11.25 -12.91
N PRO A 99 -2.28 -10.56 -13.41
CA PRO A 99 -2.10 -9.43 -14.30
C PRO A 99 -1.29 -8.29 -13.67
N TRP A 100 -1.49 -8.05 -12.36
CA TRP A 100 -0.74 -7.03 -11.61
C TRP A 100 0.66 -7.50 -11.24
N ARG A 101 0.87 -8.79 -10.98
CA ARG A 101 2.20 -9.35 -10.74
C ARG A 101 3.12 -9.21 -11.94
N ALA A 102 2.57 -9.29 -13.15
CA ALA A 102 3.33 -9.05 -14.38
C ALA A 102 3.87 -7.61 -14.49
N LEU A 103 3.28 -6.63 -13.78
CA LEU A 103 3.77 -5.26 -13.68
C LEU A 103 4.99 -5.12 -12.77
N ALA A 104 5.11 -5.97 -11.78
CA ALA A 104 6.21 -5.89 -10.84
C ALA A 104 7.43 -6.64 -11.35
N ARG A 105 8.47 -5.92 -11.72
CA ARG A 105 9.76 -6.51 -12.08
C ARG A 105 10.41 -7.27 -10.92
N ASN A 106 9.94 -7.04 -9.69
CA ASN A 106 10.53 -7.59 -8.47
C ASN A 106 9.46 -7.89 -7.42
N ILE A 107 9.04 -9.14 -7.33
CA ILE A 107 8.22 -9.64 -6.22
C ILE A 107 9.07 -10.59 -5.39
N ALA A 108 9.21 -10.33 -4.09
CA ALA A 108 9.77 -11.28 -3.16
C ALA A 108 8.62 -12.03 -2.48
N PHE A 109 8.60 -13.34 -2.65
CA PHE A 109 7.66 -14.21 -1.99
C PHE A 109 8.20 -14.51 -0.59
N ASN A 110 7.32 -14.39 0.41
CA ASN A 110 7.52 -14.81 1.77
C ASN A 110 8.01 -13.76 2.76
N ALA A 111 7.05 -13.19 3.52
CA ALA A 111 7.33 -12.34 4.68
C ALA A 111 8.18 -13.04 5.76
N HIS A 112 8.25 -14.39 5.76
CA HIS A 112 9.15 -15.13 6.65
C HIS A 112 10.63 -14.92 6.32
N HIS A 113 10.98 -14.50 5.10
CA HIS A 113 12.34 -14.17 4.68
C HIS A 113 12.74 -12.69 4.88
N VAL A 114 11.98 -11.91 5.63
CA VAL A 114 12.45 -10.61 6.16
C VAL A 114 13.76 -10.79 6.96
N PHE A 115 14.08 -12.02 7.36
CA PHE A 115 15.40 -12.41 7.88
C PHE A 115 16.55 -12.28 6.87
N VAL A 116 16.29 -12.10 5.58
CA VAL A 116 17.32 -11.70 4.59
C VAL A 116 17.56 -10.19 4.67
N SER A 117 17.58 -9.63 5.89
CA SER A 117 17.73 -8.21 6.17
C SER A 117 18.91 -7.57 5.44
N ARG A 118 20.06 -8.28 5.34
CA ARG A 118 21.26 -7.77 4.66
C ARG A 118 21.04 -7.47 3.17
N ARG A 119 20.28 -8.33 2.46
CA ARG A 119 19.97 -8.14 1.03
C ARG A 119 19.04 -6.95 0.82
N LEU A 120 18.02 -6.82 1.67
CA LEU A 120 17.07 -5.70 1.62
C LEU A 120 17.74 -4.37 1.96
N VAL A 121 18.58 -4.34 3.02
CA VAL A 121 19.36 -3.16 3.37
C VAL A 121 20.30 -2.75 2.23
N ARG A 122 21.00 -3.72 1.60
CA ARG A 122 21.86 -3.42 0.45
C ARG A 122 21.09 -2.85 -0.72
N ARG A 123 19.90 -3.41 -1.03
CA ARG A 123 19.03 -2.90 -2.09
C ARG A 123 18.56 -1.47 -1.82
N LEU A 124 18.11 -1.20 -0.59
CA LEU A 124 17.68 0.14 -0.17
C LEU A 124 18.83 1.14 -0.26
N ARG A 125 20.03 0.81 0.28
CA ARG A 125 21.23 1.66 0.19
C ARG A 125 21.64 1.98 -1.25
N GLY A 126 21.34 1.10 -2.19
CA GLY A 126 21.50 1.35 -3.63
C GLY A 126 20.40 2.21 -4.26
N GLY A 127 19.63 2.96 -3.47
CA GLY A 127 18.54 3.80 -3.96
C GLY A 127 17.26 3.01 -4.28
N GLY A 128 17.09 1.82 -3.68
CA GLY A 128 15.92 0.97 -3.93
C GLY A 128 14.65 1.45 -3.24
N ARG A 129 13.52 0.91 -3.72
CA ARG A 129 12.17 1.07 -3.15
C ARG A 129 11.63 -0.27 -2.71
N LEU A 130 10.96 -0.31 -1.57
CA LEU A 130 10.38 -1.50 -0.97
C LEU A 130 8.93 -1.24 -0.58
N ALA A 131 8.02 -2.15 -0.87
CA ALA A 131 6.65 -2.14 -0.35
C ALA A 131 6.45 -3.34 0.58
N VAL A 132 5.95 -3.09 1.78
CA VAL A 132 5.67 -4.09 2.81
C VAL A 132 4.22 -3.99 3.24
N TYR A 133 3.59 -5.13 3.46
CA TYR A 133 2.19 -5.22 3.85
C TYR A 133 2.12 -5.68 5.30
N LEU A 134 1.55 -4.83 6.14
CA LEU A 134 1.48 -5.03 7.59
C LEU A 134 0.07 -5.46 8.00
N PRO A 135 -0.06 -6.46 8.87
CA PRO A 135 -1.37 -6.87 9.37
C PRO A 135 -2.01 -5.72 10.14
N ASP A 136 -3.28 -5.46 9.86
CA ASP A 136 -4.05 -4.38 10.50
C ASP A 136 -4.63 -4.86 11.85
N ASN A 137 -3.78 -4.93 12.85
CA ASN A 137 -4.18 -5.23 14.23
C ASN A 137 -3.99 -3.99 15.09
N GLU A 138 -5.03 -3.55 15.80
CA GLU A 138 -4.97 -2.42 16.74
C GLU A 138 -3.98 -2.66 17.87
N SER A 139 -3.91 -3.89 18.33
CA SER A 139 -2.90 -4.38 19.27
C SER A 139 -2.18 -5.54 18.62
N PRO A 140 -1.03 -5.30 17.98
CA PRO A 140 -0.32 -6.36 17.30
C PRO A 140 0.15 -7.39 18.32
N ASP A 141 -0.15 -8.65 18.03
CA ASP A 141 0.39 -9.75 18.80
C ASP A 141 1.95 -9.76 18.72
N PRO A 142 2.64 -10.51 19.59
CA PRO A 142 4.10 -10.55 19.57
C PRO A 142 4.68 -10.97 18.22
N LYS A 143 3.93 -11.73 17.40
CA LYS A 143 4.36 -12.18 16.07
C LYS A 143 4.26 -11.04 15.05
N ALA A 144 3.15 -10.30 15.02
CA ALA A 144 2.97 -9.12 14.17
C ALA A 144 3.98 -8.03 14.54
N PHE A 145 4.21 -7.80 15.84
CA PHE A 145 5.17 -6.80 16.31
C PHE A 145 6.64 -7.14 15.95
N ARG A 146 6.98 -8.42 15.76
CA ARG A 146 8.29 -8.82 15.21
C ARG A 146 8.50 -8.27 13.80
N LEU A 147 7.44 -8.19 12.98
CA LEU A 147 7.52 -7.60 11.64
C LEU A 147 7.82 -6.10 11.70
N PHE A 148 7.12 -5.36 12.59
CA PHE A 148 7.42 -3.93 12.82
C PHE A 148 8.87 -3.72 13.25
N ARG A 149 9.40 -4.54 14.18
CA ARG A 149 10.80 -4.48 14.60
C ARG A 149 11.77 -4.78 13.45
N ALA A 150 11.49 -5.78 12.64
CA ALA A 150 12.33 -6.15 11.51
C ALA A 150 12.40 -5.03 10.47
N ILE A 151 11.26 -4.42 10.12
CA ILE A 151 11.20 -3.32 9.17
C ILE A 151 11.85 -2.06 9.71
N ALA A 152 11.60 -1.70 10.98
CA ALA A 152 12.26 -0.57 11.63
C ALA A 152 13.79 -0.73 11.62
N ARG A 153 14.31 -1.94 11.91
CA ARG A 153 15.73 -2.25 11.85
C ARG A 153 16.29 -2.14 10.42
N ILE A 154 15.56 -2.62 9.41
CA ILE A 154 15.97 -2.50 8.00
C ILE A 154 16.00 -1.03 7.60
N ALA A 155 14.97 -0.25 7.95
CA ALA A 155 14.88 1.17 7.65
C ALA A 155 16.02 1.96 8.31
N THR A 156 16.29 1.71 9.58
CA THR A 156 17.40 2.36 10.32
C THR A 156 18.75 2.03 9.67
N ASN A 157 18.99 0.75 9.38
CA ASN A 157 20.27 0.33 8.79
C ASN A 157 20.48 0.83 7.36
N ALA A 158 19.41 1.12 6.64
CA ALA A 158 19.44 1.64 5.26
C ALA A 158 19.27 3.15 5.19
N GLU A 159 19.04 3.83 6.31
CA GLU A 159 18.64 5.24 6.40
C GLU A 159 17.42 5.56 5.52
N ALA A 160 16.55 4.56 5.37
CA ALA A 160 15.40 4.65 4.51
C ALA A 160 14.26 5.44 5.18
N ARG A 161 13.58 6.25 4.37
CA ARG A 161 12.33 6.91 4.78
C ARG A 161 11.18 5.90 4.67
N ILE A 162 10.27 5.95 5.63
CA ILE A 162 9.05 5.14 5.61
C ILE A 162 7.88 6.04 5.22
N VAL A 163 7.07 5.57 4.29
CA VAL A 163 5.81 6.20 3.85
C VAL A 163 4.67 5.31 4.31
N PRO A 164 3.94 5.68 5.36
CA PRO A 164 2.72 4.98 5.76
C PRO A 164 1.63 5.16 4.72
N ILE A 165 0.93 4.06 4.38
CA ILE A 165 -0.19 4.05 3.44
C ILE A 165 -1.35 3.28 4.05
N HIS A 166 -2.53 3.88 4.00
CA HIS A 166 -3.80 3.26 4.39
C HIS A 166 -4.79 3.33 3.23
N VAL A 167 -5.59 2.28 3.04
CA VAL A 167 -6.67 2.21 2.04
C VAL A 167 -7.97 2.04 2.80
N GLU A 168 -8.63 3.15 3.09
CA GLU A 168 -9.94 3.18 3.74
C GLU A 168 -11.00 2.48 2.88
N GLY A 169 -11.91 1.75 3.52
CA GLY A 169 -13.04 1.06 2.88
C GLY A 169 -12.66 -0.27 2.23
N SER A 170 -11.39 -0.65 2.19
CA SER A 170 -10.94 -1.93 1.63
C SER A 170 -11.44 -3.13 2.44
N ASP A 171 -11.63 -2.97 3.76
CA ASP A 171 -12.22 -3.93 4.68
C ASP A 171 -13.68 -4.27 4.36
N ARG A 172 -14.40 -3.37 3.68
CA ARG A 172 -15.79 -3.58 3.23
C ARG A 172 -15.89 -4.18 1.85
N SER A 173 -14.77 -4.40 1.17
CA SER A 173 -14.75 -4.99 -0.16
C SER A 173 -15.05 -6.50 -0.16
N PRO A 174 -15.42 -7.09 -1.29
CA PRO A 174 -15.56 -8.54 -1.41
C PRO A 174 -14.25 -9.29 -1.14
N PHE A 175 -13.11 -8.59 -1.28
CA PHE A 175 -11.75 -9.11 -1.10
C PHE A 175 -11.20 -8.89 0.31
N SER A 176 -12.04 -8.45 1.25
CA SER A 176 -11.67 -8.18 2.63
C SER A 176 -11.15 -9.41 3.35
N LEU A 177 -10.09 -9.21 4.14
CA LEU A 177 -9.55 -10.20 5.10
C LEU A 177 -10.19 -10.10 6.48
N ALA A 178 -11.06 -9.08 6.69
CA ALA A 178 -11.80 -8.91 7.94
C ALA A 178 -12.76 -10.08 8.20
N PRO A 179 -13.15 -10.32 9.47
CA PRO A 179 -14.15 -11.33 9.83
C PRO A 179 -15.44 -11.21 9.01
N LYS A 180 -16.15 -12.34 8.84
CA LYS A 180 -17.37 -12.40 8.00
C LYS A 180 -18.52 -11.51 8.50
N GLU A 181 -18.48 -11.10 9.75
CA GLU A 181 -19.46 -10.21 10.39
C GLU A 181 -19.39 -8.77 9.84
N THR A 182 -18.27 -8.38 9.24
CA THR A 182 -18.13 -7.06 8.62
C THR A 182 -19.03 -6.97 7.38
N LYS A 183 -19.94 -5.99 7.35
CA LYS A 183 -20.87 -5.77 6.24
C LYS A 183 -20.11 -5.44 4.95
N ARG A 184 -20.07 -6.40 4.04
CA ARG A 184 -19.38 -6.25 2.75
C ARG A 184 -20.25 -5.53 1.73
N ARG A 185 -19.64 -4.75 0.85
CA ARG A 185 -20.26 -4.09 -0.29
C ARG A 185 -19.55 -4.53 -1.56
N LEU A 186 -20.28 -4.72 -2.65
CA LEU A 186 -19.70 -5.13 -3.91
C LEU A 186 -18.70 -4.09 -4.45
N ALA A 187 -19.04 -2.81 -4.38
CA ALA A 187 -18.22 -1.69 -4.83
C ALA A 187 -18.15 -0.59 -3.76
N PRO A 188 -17.41 -0.79 -2.65
CA PRO A 188 -17.20 0.25 -1.66
C PRO A 188 -16.37 1.39 -2.28
N ARG A 189 -16.57 2.60 -1.79
CA ARG A 189 -15.68 3.71 -2.12
C ARG A 189 -14.37 3.53 -1.36
N LEU A 190 -13.24 3.59 -2.06
CA LEU A 190 -11.92 3.49 -1.47
C LEU A 190 -11.24 4.87 -1.43
N ARG A 191 -10.53 5.14 -0.37
CA ARG A 191 -9.68 6.32 -0.24
C ARG A 191 -8.27 5.89 0.15
N ILE A 192 -7.27 6.40 -0.55
CA ILE A 192 -5.87 6.18 -0.20
C ILE A 192 -5.38 7.37 0.60
N THR A 193 -4.85 7.12 1.80
CA THR A 193 -4.26 8.13 2.67
C THR A 193 -2.79 7.80 2.88
N THR A 194 -1.95 8.82 2.90
CA THR A 194 -0.51 8.70 3.10
C THR A 194 -0.03 9.79 4.03
N LEU A 195 0.98 9.48 4.84
CA LEU A 195 1.71 10.49 5.61
C LEU A 195 3.03 10.85 4.94
N GLU A 196 3.64 11.92 5.42
CA GLU A 196 4.96 12.34 4.95
C GLU A 196 6.03 11.28 5.21
N PRO A 197 6.98 11.12 4.26
CA PRO A 197 8.11 10.22 4.40
C PRO A 197 9.01 10.64 5.56
N LEU A 198 9.19 9.78 6.56
CA LEU A 198 10.06 10.02 7.72
C LEU A 198 11.03 8.86 7.92
N THR A 199 12.23 9.16 8.41
CA THR A 199 13.14 8.13 8.92
C THR A 199 12.71 7.66 10.32
N ILE A 200 13.19 6.51 10.75
CA ILE A 200 12.91 6.01 12.10
C ILE A 200 13.39 7.01 13.16
N ALA A 201 14.56 7.65 12.96
CA ALA A 201 15.07 8.66 13.88
C ALA A 201 14.13 9.86 14.01
N GLN A 202 13.56 10.34 12.88
CA GLN A 202 12.57 11.42 12.89
C GLN A 202 11.27 11.00 13.57
N MET A 203 10.80 9.76 13.35
CA MET A 203 9.60 9.25 14.03
C MET A 203 9.80 9.17 15.55
N VAL A 204 10.96 8.71 16.00
CA VAL A 204 11.33 8.67 17.43
C VAL A 204 11.37 10.08 18.02
N ALA A 205 11.94 11.04 17.31
CA ALA A 205 11.99 12.43 17.76
C ALA A 205 10.59 13.06 17.90
N LEU A 206 9.68 12.74 16.97
CA LEU A 206 8.29 13.22 17.02
C LEU A 206 7.47 12.58 18.14
N ALA A 207 7.76 11.35 18.54
CA ALA A 207 7.04 10.64 19.58
C ALA A 207 7.29 11.20 20.99
N GLY A 208 8.30 12.05 21.19
CA GLY A 208 8.49 12.87 22.40
C GLY A 208 8.74 12.13 23.72
N GLY A 209 8.91 10.82 23.70
CA GLY A 209 9.06 10.00 24.91
C GLY A 209 10.51 9.63 25.23
N GLU A 210 10.80 9.33 26.49
CA GLU A 210 12.07 8.76 26.93
C GLU A 210 12.30 7.42 26.23
N ARG A 211 13.09 7.43 25.14
CA ARG A 211 13.54 6.28 24.35
C ARG A 211 12.41 5.39 23.79
N PRO A 212 11.46 5.89 22.99
CA PRO A 212 10.58 4.98 22.25
C PRO A 212 11.46 4.09 21.36
N MET A 213 11.29 2.76 21.48
CA MET A 213 11.93 1.85 20.53
C MET A 213 11.45 2.22 19.12
N GLY A 214 12.36 2.29 18.13
CA GLY A 214 12.00 2.68 16.76
C GLY A 214 10.80 1.89 16.16
N ALA A 215 10.60 0.66 16.62
CA ALA A 215 9.43 -0.13 16.25
C ALA A 215 8.11 0.43 16.80
N ASN A 216 8.09 0.97 18.02
CA ASN A 216 6.91 1.60 18.60
C ASN A 216 6.58 2.90 17.85
N ALA A 217 7.58 3.77 17.65
CA ALA A 217 7.40 5.01 16.90
C ALA A 217 6.92 4.75 15.45
N PHE A 218 7.39 3.67 14.83
CA PHE A 218 6.89 3.24 13.53
C PHE A 218 5.44 2.77 13.60
N PHE A 219 5.09 1.95 14.59
CA PHE A 219 3.71 1.49 14.79
C PHE A 219 2.78 2.67 15.03
N ASP A 220 3.13 3.60 15.93
CA ASP A 220 2.35 4.80 16.23
C ASP A 220 2.13 5.65 14.96
N ARG A 221 3.13 5.76 14.10
CA ARG A 221 3.01 6.45 12.81
C ARG A 221 2.06 5.72 11.86
N MET A 222 2.08 4.40 11.85
CA MET A 222 1.12 3.59 11.10
C MET A 222 -0.30 3.74 11.63
N MET A 223 -0.49 3.84 12.94
CA MET A 223 -1.79 4.13 13.55
C MET A 223 -2.26 5.55 13.24
N ALA A 224 -1.35 6.52 13.18
CA ALA A 224 -1.68 7.90 12.83
C ALA A 224 -2.25 8.05 11.41
N VAL A 225 -1.75 7.30 10.41
CA VAL A 225 -2.32 7.33 9.05
C VAL A 225 -3.76 6.80 9.02
N ARG A 226 -4.08 5.84 9.88
CA ARG A 226 -5.43 5.29 10.03
C ARG A 226 -6.40 6.28 10.67
N ARG A 227 -5.96 6.98 11.74
CA ARG A 227 -6.80 7.97 12.47
C ARG A 227 -7.14 9.20 11.64
N GLN A 228 -6.33 9.57 10.66
CA GLN A 228 -6.64 10.69 9.77
C GLN A 228 -7.89 10.45 8.92
N ASP A 229 -8.31 9.20 8.77
CA ASP A 229 -9.47 8.82 7.97
C ASP A 229 -10.76 8.69 8.80
N ASP A 230 -10.66 8.74 10.15
CA ASP A 230 -11.82 8.65 11.07
C ASP A 230 -11.99 9.94 11.88
N PRO A 231 -12.46 11.04 11.26
CA PRO A 231 -12.73 12.29 11.98
C PRO A 231 -13.89 12.18 12.97
N GLU A 232 -14.78 11.18 12.85
CA GLU A 232 -15.89 10.97 13.77
C GLU A 232 -15.47 10.33 15.10
N GLY A 233 -14.38 9.55 15.10
CA GLY A 233 -13.81 8.96 16.31
C GLY A 233 -13.15 9.98 17.26
N GLN A 234 -12.73 11.13 16.75
CA GLN A 234 -12.11 12.19 17.56
C GLN A 234 -13.11 12.98 18.41
N THR A 235 -14.40 12.92 18.12
CA THR A 235 -15.44 13.69 18.84
C THR A 235 -15.90 13.00 20.13
N LEU A 236 -15.59 11.73 20.32
CA LEU A 236 -16.03 10.94 21.48
C LEU A 236 -15.01 10.87 22.64
N GLU A 237 -13.76 11.32 22.43
CA GLU A 237 -12.73 11.33 23.48
C GLU A 237 -12.62 12.67 24.25
N ILE A 238 -13.45 13.67 23.93
CA ILE A 238 -13.42 15.02 24.58
C ILE A 238 -14.74 15.31 25.36
N ALA A 239 -15.54 14.29 25.62
CA ALA A 239 -16.76 14.47 26.43
C ALA A 239 -16.68 13.77 27.81
#